data_572c56a546167eed73d009a729a1f97a
#
_entry.id   572c56a546167eed73d009a729a1f97a
#
_cell.length_a   1.000
_cell.length_b   1.000
_cell.length_c   1.000
_cell.angle_alpha   90.00
_cell.angle_beta   90.00
_cell.angle_gamma   90.00
#
_symmetry.space_group_name_H-M   'P 1'
#
loop_
_entity.id
_entity.type
_entity.pdbx_description
1 polymer ?
#
loop_
_entity_poly.entity_id
_entity_poly.type
_entity_poly.pdbx_seq_one_letter_code
_entity_poly.pdbx_strand_id
1 'polypeptide(L)'
;LTPATRDEYIAYQKNKETTDMSIDARLETDNYAETKKWGITAPFITMQLARVTRRDFDGKIDVVTTVDQTVANSIEDAMAPGAEKLMCSTRQEMMEAVRKGKADAAFVYYYMAQAFVNSDTTGTITYTMLEQPTFTYRMVISSTENHALAGILTKAMYAMPQNLVEDLAAQYTTYKATELTFVDWIRLHPVVTVWVLLIFGWLLNTI
;
A
#
# COMPACT_ATOMS: atom_id res chain seq x y z
N LEU A 1 -16.00 17.24 -11.37
CA LEU A 1 -15.65 16.01 -10.63
C LEU A 1 -15.41 16.38 -9.17
N THR A 2 -16.23 15.87 -8.27
CA THR A 2 -16.07 16.07 -6.83
C THR A 2 -15.32 14.86 -6.28
N PRO A 3 -14.13 15.03 -5.70
CA PRO A 3 -13.46 13.91 -5.04
C PRO A 3 -14.30 13.49 -3.83
N ALA A 4 -14.48 12.18 -3.67
CA ALA A 4 -15.19 11.60 -2.54
C ALA A 4 -14.22 10.74 -1.71
N THR A 5 -14.45 10.67 -0.42
CA THR A 5 -13.79 9.69 0.43
C THR A 5 -14.27 8.29 0.06
N ARG A 6 -13.51 7.25 0.45
CA ARG A 6 -13.91 5.85 0.21
C ARG A 6 -15.30 5.55 0.78
N ASP A 7 -15.60 6.06 1.97
CA ASP A 7 -16.88 5.80 2.65
C ASP A 7 -18.05 6.51 1.96
N GLU A 8 -17.85 7.75 1.51
CA GLU A 8 -18.82 8.47 0.69
C GLU A 8 -19.08 7.77 -0.63
N TYR A 9 -18.00 7.25 -1.28
CA TYR A 9 -18.13 6.49 -2.51
C TYR A 9 -18.90 5.17 -2.30
N ILE A 10 -18.63 4.42 -1.22
CA ILE A 10 -19.37 3.20 -0.88
C ILE A 10 -20.84 3.52 -0.57
N ALA A 11 -21.10 4.58 0.18
CA ALA A 11 -22.45 5.03 0.46
C ALA A 11 -23.20 5.43 -0.82
N TYR A 12 -22.55 6.15 -1.71
CA TYR A 12 -23.07 6.51 -3.03
C TYR A 12 -23.40 5.28 -3.88
N GLN A 13 -22.51 4.27 -3.91
CA GLN A 13 -22.75 3.02 -4.64
C GLN A 13 -23.94 2.21 -4.09
N LYS A 14 -24.20 2.28 -2.79
CA LYS A 14 -25.34 1.61 -2.14
C LYS A 14 -26.67 2.30 -2.44
N ASN A 15 -26.67 3.62 -2.60
CA ASN A 15 -27.87 4.45 -2.80
C ASN A 15 -28.18 4.73 -4.29
N LYS A 16 -27.97 3.78 -5.16
CA LYS A 16 -28.02 3.88 -6.63
C LYS A 16 -29.38 4.23 -7.25
N GLU A 17 -30.12 5.18 -6.70
CA GLU A 17 -31.28 5.80 -7.38
C GLU A 17 -30.90 7.07 -8.18
N THR A 18 -29.65 7.50 -8.11
CA THR A 18 -29.20 8.69 -8.82
C THR A 18 -28.69 8.35 -10.22
N THR A 19 -29.16 9.10 -11.19
CA THR A 19 -28.78 9.06 -12.61
C THR A 19 -27.33 9.53 -12.85
N ASP A 20 -26.58 9.78 -11.80
CA ASP A 20 -25.24 10.32 -11.89
C ASP A 20 -24.21 9.23 -12.27
N MET A 21 -23.33 9.60 -13.17
CA MET A 21 -22.27 8.78 -13.67
C MET A 21 -21.08 8.80 -12.69
N SER A 22 -20.58 7.64 -12.29
CA SER A 22 -19.33 7.54 -11.55
C SER A 22 -18.20 7.01 -12.44
N ILE A 23 -16.99 7.48 -12.18
CA ILE A 23 -15.77 6.97 -12.80
C ILE A 23 -14.95 6.31 -11.68
N ASP A 24 -14.58 5.06 -11.88
CA ASP A 24 -13.86 4.26 -10.90
C ASP A 24 -12.70 3.51 -11.57
N ALA A 25 -11.57 3.38 -10.87
CA ALA A 25 -10.45 2.58 -11.30
C ALA A 25 -10.63 1.15 -10.80
N ARG A 26 -10.69 0.18 -11.72
CA ARG A 26 -10.86 -1.24 -11.41
C ARG A 26 -9.77 -2.08 -12.01
N LEU A 27 -9.50 -3.22 -11.39
CA LEU A 27 -8.64 -4.23 -11.96
C LEU A 27 -9.17 -4.69 -13.32
N GLU A 28 -8.28 -4.89 -14.28
CA GLU A 28 -8.65 -5.39 -15.61
C GLU A 28 -9.34 -6.74 -15.56
N THR A 29 -8.99 -7.59 -14.57
CA THR A 29 -9.59 -8.89 -14.34
C THR A 29 -10.99 -8.83 -13.72
N ASP A 30 -11.45 -7.66 -13.29
CA ASP A 30 -12.79 -7.47 -12.75
C ASP A 30 -13.82 -7.36 -13.89
N ASN A 31 -14.58 -8.41 -14.12
CA ASN A 31 -15.59 -8.49 -15.17
C ASN A 31 -16.93 -7.82 -14.80
N TYR A 32 -17.06 -7.23 -13.61
CA TYR A 32 -18.32 -6.66 -13.15
C TYR A 32 -18.85 -5.56 -14.09
N ALA A 33 -17.98 -4.70 -14.57
CA ALA A 33 -18.37 -3.63 -15.50
C ALA A 33 -18.85 -4.17 -16.85
N GLU A 34 -18.26 -5.25 -17.33
CA GLU A 34 -18.68 -5.94 -18.56
C GLU A 34 -20.07 -6.57 -18.42
N THR A 35 -20.35 -7.23 -17.29
CA THR A 35 -21.68 -7.80 -17.01
C THR A 35 -22.77 -6.72 -16.95
N LYS A 36 -22.40 -5.50 -16.55
CA LYS A 36 -23.31 -4.32 -16.50
C LYS A 36 -23.37 -3.55 -17.81
N LYS A 37 -22.56 -3.90 -18.82
CA LYS A 37 -22.44 -3.18 -20.09
C LYS A 37 -22.06 -1.70 -19.89
N TRP A 38 -21.21 -1.41 -18.91
CA TRP A 38 -20.72 -0.07 -18.64
C TRP A 38 -19.59 0.32 -19.60
N GLY A 39 -19.32 1.62 -19.70
CA GLY A 39 -18.17 2.11 -20.45
C GLY A 39 -16.87 1.72 -19.77
N ILE A 40 -15.92 1.17 -20.54
CA ILE A 40 -14.63 0.69 -20.03
C ILE A 40 -13.53 1.28 -20.89
N THR A 41 -12.50 1.85 -20.27
CA THR A 41 -11.32 2.35 -20.99
C THR A 41 -10.34 1.21 -21.30
N ALA A 42 -9.36 1.50 -22.18
CA ALA A 42 -8.17 0.68 -22.22
C ALA A 42 -7.43 0.71 -20.88
N PRO A 43 -6.61 -0.32 -20.59
CA PRO A 43 -5.72 -0.31 -19.43
C PRO A 43 -4.81 0.94 -19.44
N PHE A 44 -4.62 1.57 -18.29
CA PHE A 44 -3.85 2.80 -18.19
C PHE A 44 -2.67 2.74 -17.24
N ILE A 45 -2.66 1.79 -16.32
CA ILE A 45 -1.56 1.59 -15.38
C ILE A 45 -1.40 0.11 -15.06
N THR A 46 -0.15 -0.34 -15.04
CA THR A 46 0.23 -1.66 -14.53
C THR A 46 1.08 -1.45 -13.28
N MET A 47 0.67 -2.05 -12.18
CA MET A 47 1.34 -1.94 -10.90
C MET A 47 1.99 -3.26 -10.52
N GLN A 48 3.26 -3.19 -10.13
CA GLN A 48 3.97 -4.32 -9.52
C GLN A 48 3.76 -4.32 -8.01
N LEU A 49 3.79 -5.50 -7.43
CA LEU A 49 3.81 -5.66 -5.98
C LEU A 49 5.24 -5.68 -5.45
N ALA A 50 5.36 -5.27 -4.21
CA ALA A 50 6.55 -5.48 -3.42
C ALA A 50 6.17 -6.13 -2.09
N ARG A 51 7.06 -6.99 -1.62
CA ARG A 51 7.02 -7.56 -0.29
C ARG A 51 7.85 -6.68 0.64
N VAL A 52 7.23 -6.12 1.66
CA VAL A 52 7.89 -5.37 2.73
C VAL A 52 8.10 -6.31 3.91
N THR A 53 9.32 -6.37 4.42
CA THR A 53 9.72 -7.18 5.57
C THR A 53 10.66 -6.36 6.47
N ARG A 54 10.93 -6.87 7.68
CA ARG A 54 12.10 -6.38 8.40
C ARG A 54 13.38 -6.76 7.65
N ARG A 55 14.40 -5.94 7.82
CA ARG A 55 15.71 -6.15 7.16
C ARG A 55 16.43 -7.41 7.67
N ASP A 56 16.20 -7.78 8.93
CA ASP A 56 16.76 -8.96 9.59
C ASP A 56 15.89 -10.21 9.41
N PHE A 57 14.81 -10.12 8.64
CA PHE A 57 13.90 -11.24 8.41
C PHE A 57 14.45 -12.16 7.31
N ASP A 58 14.71 -13.41 7.66
CA ASP A 58 15.20 -14.49 6.79
C ASP A 58 14.36 -15.78 6.86
N GLY A 59 13.24 -15.72 7.61
CA GLY A 59 12.40 -16.85 7.90
C GLY A 59 11.26 -17.11 6.90
N LYS A 60 10.43 -18.07 7.24
CA LYS A 60 9.14 -18.29 6.58
C LYS A 60 8.15 -17.21 7.00
N ILE A 61 7.30 -16.78 6.08
CA ILE A 61 6.23 -15.84 6.37
C ILE A 61 5.09 -16.62 7.01
N ASP A 62 4.87 -16.41 8.29
CA ASP A 62 3.78 -17.02 9.05
C ASP A 62 2.65 -16.03 9.34
N VAL A 63 2.96 -14.73 9.40
CA VAL A 63 1.96 -13.65 9.61
C VAL A 63 2.11 -12.57 8.54
N VAL A 64 1.03 -12.30 7.82
CA VAL A 64 0.93 -11.21 6.83
C VAL A 64 -0.01 -10.13 7.32
N THR A 65 0.39 -8.86 7.18
CA THR A 65 -0.48 -7.74 7.53
C THR A 65 -1.12 -7.10 6.30
N THR A 66 -2.38 -6.70 6.43
CA THR A 66 -3.18 -6.10 5.37
C THR A 66 -4.18 -5.08 5.90
N VAL A 67 -4.64 -4.19 5.03
CA VAL A 67 -5.74 -3.24 5.31
C VAL A 67 -6.98 -3.52 4.47
N ASP A 68 -6.90 -4.42 3.51
CA ASP A 68 -7.99 -4.72 2.59
C ASP A 68 -8.20 -6.23 2.48
N GLN A 69 -9.37 -6.69 2.93
CA GLN A 69 -9.74 -8.10 2.91
C GLN A 69 -9.74 -8.70 1.49
N THR A 70 -10.10 -7.90 0.49
CA THR A 70 -10.15 -8.37 -0.90
C THR A 70 -8.75 -8.62 -1.44
N VAL A 71 -7.83 -7.69 -1.17
CA VAL A 71 -6.41 -7.82 -1.52
C VAL A 71 -5.79 -8.98 -0.73
N ALA A 72 -6.09 -9.09 0.56
CA ALA A 72 -5.65 -10.17 1.41
C ALA A 72 -5.97 -11.55 0.83
N ASN A 73 -7.18 -11.74 0.33
CA ASN A 73 -7.63 -13.05 -0.12
C ASN A 73 -7.03 -13.47 -1.46
N SER A 74 -6.73 -12.52 -2.34
CA SER A 74 -6.25 -12.84 -3.70
C SER A 74 -4.73 -12.85 -3.84
N ILE A 75 -4.05 -11.96 -3.13
CA ILE A 75 -2.60 -11.75 -3.26
C ILE A 75 -1.86 -12.55 -2.21
N GLU A 76 -2.27 -12.43 -0.96
CA GLU A 76 -1.56 -13.00 0.18
C GLU A 76 -1.67 -14.52 0.20
N ASP A 77 -2.82 -15.08 -0.18
CA ASP A 77 -2.98 -16.53 -0.31
C ASP A 77 -2.07 -17.14 -1.39
N ALA A 78 -1.81 -16.38 -2.46
CA ALA A 78 -0.89 -16.82 -3.50
C ALA A 78 0.59 -16.65 -3.11
N MET A 79 0.92 -15.60 -2.36
CA MET A 79 2.31 -15.24 -2.04
C MET A 79 2.80 -15.81 -0.70
N ALA A 80 1.89 -16.05 0.24
CA ALA A 80 2.17 -16.62 1.55
C ALA A 80 1.06 -17.60 1.97
N PRO A 81 0.95 -18.76 1.30
CA PRO A 81 -0.13 -19.69 1.52
C PRO A 81 -0.11 -20.24 2.96
N GLY A 82 -1.25 -20.11 3.63
CA GLY A 82 -1.43 -20.55 5.01
C GLY A 82 -0.90 -19.59 6.09
N ALA A 83 -0.43 -18.39 5.71
CA ALA A 83 -0.06 -17.37 6.67
C ALA A 83 -1.31 -16.78 7.37
N GLU A 84 -1.15 -16.46 8.65
CA GLU A 84 -2.17 -15.74 9.42
C GLU A 84 -2.27 -14.29 8.90
N LYS A 85 -3.50 -13.76 8.83
CA LYS A 85 -3.75 -12.40 8.33
C LYS A 85 -4.04 -11.45 9.48
N LEU A 86 -3.11 -10.54 9.74
CA LEU A 86 -3.27 -9.46 10.70
C LEU A 86 -3.95 -8.26 10.02
N MET A 87 -5.24 -8.06 10.29
CA MET A 87 -5.99 -6.92 9.78
C MET A 87 -5.63 -5.63 10.51
N CYS A 88 -5.26 -4.62 9.76
CA CYS A 88 -4.95 -3.27 10.25
C CYS A 88 -6.00 -2.27 9.76
N SER A 89 -6.25 -1.23 10.55
CA SER A 89 -7.21 -0.17 10.19
C SER A 89 -6.63 0.82 9.18
N THR A 90 -5.32 1.00 9.20
CA THR A 90 -4.62 1.95 8.33
C THR A 90 -3.33 1.34 7.77
N ARG A 91 -2.87 1.91 6.65
CA ARG A 91 -1.56 1.55 6.07
C ARG A 91 -0.39 1.87 7.00
N GLN A 92 -0.50 2.92 7.79
CA GLN A 92 0.50 3.27 8.80
C GLN A 92 0.60 2.18 9.87
N GLU A 93 -0.53 1.70 10.37
CA GLU A 93 -0.58 0.61 11.34
C GLU A 93 -0.01 -0.69 10.76
N MET A 94 -0.32 -0.98 9.49
CA MET A 94 0.23 -2.12 8.76
C MET A 94 1.77 -2.07 8.71
N MET A 95 2.36 -0.93 8.36
CA MET A 95 3.79 -0.75 8.34
C MET A 95 4.42 -0.90 9.73
N GLU A 96 3.78 -0.32 10.75
CA GLU A 96 4.21 -0.47 12.14
C GLU A 96 4.17 -1.93 12.64
N ALA A 97 3.19 -2.71 12.17
CA ALA A 97 3.10 -4.13 12.50
C ALA A 97 4.31 -4.91 11.97
N VAL A 98 4.73 -4.65 10.73
CA VAL A 98 5.95 -5.24 10.15
C VAL A 98 7.19 -4.75 10.91
N ARG A 99 7.32 -3.45 11.10
CA ARG A 99 8.47 -2.85 11.80
C ARG A 99 8.68 -3.42 13.20
N LYS A 100 7.58 -3.59 13.96
CA LYS A 100 7.61 -4.11 15.33
C LYS A 100 7.66 -5.65 15.41
N GLY A 101 7.66 -6.35 14.28
CA GLY A 101 7.67 -7.80 14.23
C GLY A 101 6.38 -8.47 14.68
N LYS A 102 5.25 -7.76 14.63
CA LYS A 102 3.92 -8.34 14.82
C LYS A 102 3.43 -9.07 13.57
N ALA A 103 3.96 -8.70 12.43
CA ALA A 103 3.79 -9.38 11.16
C ALA A 103 5.16 -9.55 10.49
N ASP A 104 5.32 -10.62 9.73
CA ASP A 104 6.55 -10.94 9.03
C ASP A 104 6.66 -10.17 7.73
N ALA A 105 5.53 -10.00 7.03
CA ALA A 105 5.48 -9.32 5.75
C ALA A 105 4.20 -8.52 5.54
N ALA A 106 4.29 -7.55 4.62
CA ALA A 106 3.17 -6.90 3.98
C ALA A 106 3.37 -6.92 2.46
N PHE A 107 2.30 -7.17 1.70
CA PHE A 107 2.30 -7.06 0.25
C PHE A 107 1.59 -5.80 -0.16
N VAL A 108 2.32 -4.90 -0.81
CA VAL A 108 1.81 -3.59 -1.24
C VAL A 108 2.33 -3.25 -2.63
N TYR A 109 1.73 -2.26 -3.28
CA TYR A 109 2.29 -1.77 -4.54
C TYR A 109 3.69 -1.19 -4.33
N TYR A 110 4.56 -1.38 -5.30
CA TYR A 110 5.97 -0.99 -5.26
C TYR A 110 6.19 0.45 -4.76
N TYR A 111 5.47 1.43 -5.29
CA TYR A 111 5.63 2.82 -4.87
C TYR A 111 5.23 3.08 -3.41
N MET A 112 4.28 2.29 -2.89
CA MET A 112 3.92 2.33 -1.47
C MET A 112 5.03 1.71 -0.61
N ALA A 113 5.60 0.59 -1.04
CA ALA A 113 6.73 -0.02 -0.36
C ALA A 113 7.93 0.92 -0.30
N GLN A 114 8.23 1.60 -1.41
CA GLN A 114 9.27 2.61 -1.48
C GLN A 114 9.01 3.76 -0.51
N ALA A 115 7.78 4.28 -0.48
CA ALA A 115 7.40 5.34 0.45
C ALA A 115 7.48 4.89 1.93
N PHE A 116 7.11 3.65 2.22
CA PHE A 116 7.27 3.07 3.56
C PHE A 116 8.72 3.03 3.99
N VAL A 117 9.62 2.50 3.17
CA VAL A 117 11.03 2.41 3.47
C VAL A 117 11.67 3.79 3.59
N ASN A 118 11.31 4.73 2.73
CA ASN A 118 11.81 6.11 2.79
C ASN A 118 11.35 6.86 4.05
N SER A 119 10.19 6.50 4.61
CA SER A 119 9.66 7.10 5.84
C SER A 119 10.18 6.41 7.12
N ASP A 120 10.82 5.25 6.98
CA ASP A 120 11.38 4.51 8.11
C ASP A 120 12.74 5.07 8.54
N THR A 121 12.73 6.00 9.48
CA THR A 121 13.93 6.61 10.06
C THR A 121 14.78 5.63 10.87
N THR A 122 14.24 4.46 11.22
CA THR A 122 14.96 3.42 11.96
C THR A 122 15.78 2.51 11.04
N GLY A 123 15.51 2.51 9.74
CA GLY A 123 16.14 1.60 8.77
C GLY A 123 15.83 0.12 9.02
N THR A 124 14.76 -0.15 9.76
CA THR A 124 14.41 -1.51 10.20
C THR A 124 13.75 -2.32 9.09
N ILE A 125 12.99 -1.67 8.21
CA ILE A 125 12.27 -2.34 7.13
C ILE A 125 13.00 -2.24 5.79
N THR A 126 12.68 -3.16 4.92
CA THR A 126 13.15 -3.20 3.53
C THR A 126 12.04 -3.73 2.63
N TYR A 127 12.20 -3.60 1.32
CA TYR A 127 11.27 -4.23 0.38
C TYR A 127 11.99 -4.98 -0.72
N THR A 128 11.31 -5.97 -1.26
CA THR A 128 11.73 -6.74 -2.44
C THR A 128 10.62 -6.67 -3.47
N MET A 129 10.95 -6.22 -4.68
CA MET A 129 10.00 -6.23 -5.80
C MET A 129 9.67 -7.66 -6.20
N LEU A 130 8.41 -7.91 -6.52
CA LEU A 130 7.93 -9.19 -7.01
C LEU A 130 7.74 -9.09 -8.53
N GLU A 131 8.26 -10.08 -9.26
CA GLU A 131 8.08 -10.13 -10.71
C GLU A 131 6.62 -10.40 -11.09
N GLN A 132 5.92 -11.16 -10.26
CA GLN A 132 4.52 -11.56 -10.43
C GLN A 132 3.82 -11.63 -9.05
N PRO A 133 2.50 -11.39 -8.96
CA PRO A 133 1.61 -10.91 -10.02
C PRO A 133 1.75 -9.41 -10.26
N THR A 134 1.40 -8.96 -11.46
CA THR A 134 1.20 -7.57 -11.80
C THR A 134 -0.30 -7.25 -11.84
N PHE A 135 -0.67 -6.02 -11.50
CA PHE A 135 -2.06 -5.57 -11.48
C PHE A 135 -2.24 -4.44 -12.47
N THR A 136 -3.07 -4.70 -13.47
CA THR A 136 -3.42 -3.72 -14.50
C THR A 136 -4.79 -3.13 -14.19
N TYR A 137 -4.89 -1.80 -14.22
CA TYR A 137 -6.11 -1.07 -13.94
C TYR A 137 -6.66 -0.39 -15.18
N ARG A 138 -7.99 -0.35 -15.25
CA ARG A 138 -8.79 0.38 -16.23
C ARG A 138 -9.79 1.29 -15.52
N MET A 139 -10.22 2.37 -16.16
CA MET A 139 -11.34 3.16 -15.66
C MET A 139 -12.64 2.57 -16.15
N VAL A 140 -13.60 2.55 -15.26
CA VAL A 140 -14.97 2.10 -15.49
C VAL A 140 -15.91 3.28 -15.30
N ILE A 141 -16.80 3.48 -16.26
CA ILE A 141 -17.81 4.52 -16.24
C ILE A 141 -19.15 3.84 -16.02
N SER A 142 -19.78 4.09 -14.87
CA SER A 142 -21.03 3.45 -14.48
C SER A 142 -22.24 3.98 -15.28
N SER A 143 -22.15 3.90 -16.60
CA SER A 143 -23.21 4.30 -17.52
C SER A 143 -23.27 3.36 -18.72
N THR A 144 -24.46 2.96 -19.10
CA THR A 144 -24.69 2.17 -20.33
C THR A 144 -24.81 3.05 -21.57
N GLU A 145 -24.95 4.37 -21.42
CA GLU A 145 -25.19 5.30 -22.52
C GLU A 145 -23.93 6.06 -22.95
N ASN A 146 -22.91 6.13 -22.09
CA ASN A 146 -21.74 6.99 -22.30
C ASN A 146 -20.46 6.22 -22.74
N HIS A 147 -20.59 5.26 -23.65
CA HIS A 147 -19.43 4.55 -24.20
C HIS A 147 -18.45 5.48 -24.94
N ALA A 148 -18.94 6.56 -25.51
CA ALA A 148 -18.09 7.57 -26.17
C ALA A 148 -17.10 8.21 -25.19
N LEU A 149 -17.50 8.44 -23.95
CA LEU A 149 -16.63 8.99 -22.91
C LEU A 149 -15.45 8.03 -22.57
N ALA A 150 -15.71 6.71 -22.54
CA ALA A 150 -14.65 5.72 -22.35
C ALA A 150 -13.59 5.82 -23.49
N GLY A 151 -14.03 6.02 -24.73
CA GLY A 151 -13.12 6.24 -25.87
C GLY A 151 -12.32 7.53 -25.76
N ILE A 152 -12.95 8.63 -25.30
CA ILE A 152 -12.26 9.92 -25.07
C ILE A 152 -11.20 9.76 -23.96
N LEU A 153 -11.57 9.16 -22.83
CA LEU A 153 -10.65 8.92 -21.73
C LEU A 153 -9.49 8.01 -22.14
N THR A 154 -9.75 6.96 -22.92
CA THR A 154 -8.71 6.09 -23.48
C THR A 154 -7.71 6.88 -24.30
N LYS A 155 -8.16 7.76 -25.20
CA LYS A 155 -7.28 8.62 -25.99
C LYS A 155 -6.48 9.60 -25.13
N ALA A 156 -7.12 10.18 -24.11
CA ALA A 156 -6.45 11.07 -23.17
C ALA A 156 -5.36 10.34 -22.38
N MET A 157 -5.60 9.10 -21.96
CA MET A 157 -4.62 8.27 -21.25
C MET A 157 -3.40 7.94 -22.12
N TYR A 158 -3.60 7.60 -23.39
CA TYR A 158 -2.48 7.36 -24.31
C TYR A 158 -1.66 8.63 -24.62
N ALA A 159 -2.25 9.81 -24.44
CA ALA A 159 -1.55 11.08 -24.60
C ALA A 159 -0.79 11.53 -23.34
N MET A 160 -0.99 10.86 -22.19
CA MET A 160 -0.27 11.19 -20.95
C MET A 160 1.19 10.74 -21.01
N PRO A 161 2.13 11.51 -20.44
CA PRO A 161 3.51 11.06 -20.26
C PRO A 161 3.56 9.74 -19.48
N GLN A 162 4.43 8.82 -19.89
CA GLN A 162 4.52 7.49 -19.26
C GLN A 162 4.89 7.54 -17.78
N ASN A 163 5.71 8.53 -17.38
CA ASN A 163 6.14 8.70 -15.99
C ASN A 163 5.14 9.46 -15.12
N LEU A 164 4.08 10.03 -15.68
CA LEU A 164 3.12 10.87 -14.93
C LEU A 164 2.50 10.12 -13.74
N VAL A 165 2.16 8.86 -13.94
CA VAL A 165 1.53 8.05 -12.89
C VAL A 165 2.50 7.77 -11.76
N GLU A 166 3.76 7.48 -12.07
CA GLU A 166 4.82 7.26 -11.09
C GLU A 166 5.12 8.53 -10.30
N ASP A 167 5.21 9.66 -10.99
CA ASP A 167 5.44 10.98 -10.37
C ASP A 167 4.29 11.36 -9.44
N LEU A 168 3.05 11.15 -9.87
CA LEU A 168 1.86 11.38 -9.02
C LEU A 168 1.82 10.40 -7.84
N ALA A 169 2.11 9.12 -8.06
CA ALA A 169 2.18 8.15 -6.98
C ALA A 169 3.23 8.54 -5.94
N ALA A 170 4.41 8.97 -6.37
CA ALA A 170 5.46 9.46 -5.47
C ALA A 170 5.02 10.71 -4.69
N GLN A 171 4.31 11.64 -5.34
CA GLN A 171 3.82 12.86 -4.70
C GLN A 171 2.72 12.60 -3.66
N TYR A 172 1.79 11.69 -3.94
CA TYR A 172 0.61 11.45 -3.09
C TYR A 172 0.76 10.27 -2.14
N THR A 173 1.82 9.48 -2.24
CA THR A 173 2.11 8.37 -1.34
C THR A 173 3.16 8.81 -0.30
N THR A 174 2.83 9.84 0.47
CA THR A 174 3.68 10.26 1.59
C THR A 174 3.18 9.64 2.88
N TYR A 175 4.10 9.08 3.67
CA TYR A 175 3.81 8.58 5.01
C TYR A 175 4.50 9.46 6.04
N LYS A 176 3.87 9.57 7.21
CA LYS A 176 4.49 10.22 8.35
C LYS A 176 5.79 9.48 8.67
N ALA A 177 6.90 10.22 8.76
CA ALA A 177 8.17 9.64 9.18
C ALA A 177 8.00 8.95 10.54
N THR A 178 8.66 7.80 10.69
CA THR A 178 8.63 7.04 11.94
C THR A 178 9.23 7.88 13.06
N GLU A 179 8.47 8.12 14.11
CA GLU A 179 8.98 8.80 15.30
C GLU A 179 9.86 7.82 16.06
N LEU A 180 11.13 8.20 16.25
CA LEU A 180 12.08 7.41 17.03
C LEU A 180 11.64 7.39 18.50
N THR A 181 11.36 6.20 19.00
CA THR A 181 11.18 6.02 20.44
C THR A 181 12.53 5.92 21.14
N PHE A 182 12.57 6.15 22.45
CA PHE A 182 13.80 5.98 23.25
C PHE A 182 14.39 4.56 23.09
N VAL A 183 13.53 3.55 22.98
CA VAL A 183 13.96 2.15 22.74
C VAL A 183 14.59 1.99 21.37
N ASP A 184 14.03 2.61 20.33
CA ASP A 184 14.61 2.61 18.98
C ASP A 184 15.97 3.31 18.98
N TRP A 185 16.11 4.43 19.70
CA TRP A 185 17.39 5.14 19.84
C TRP A 185 18.46 4.26 20.49
N ILE A 186 18.12 3.53 21.57
CA ILE A 186 19.04 2.57 22.22
C ILE A 186 19.49 1.50 21.24
N ARG A 187 18.59 0.93 20.46
CA ARG A 187 18.91 -0.11 19.47
C ARG A 187 19.80 0.38 18.33
N LEU A 188 19.57 1.62 17.88
CA LEU A 188 20.35 2.25 16.82
C LEU A 188 21.76 2.65 17.27
N HIS A 189 21.96 2.90 18.57
CA HIS A 189 23.22 3.37 19.13
C HIS A 189 23.75 2.46 20.26
N PRO A 190 23.96 1.16 20.01
CA PRO A 190 24.33 0.22 21.07
C PRO A 190 25.63 0.58 21.77
N VAL A 191 26.63 1.05 21.03
CA VAL A 191 27.92 1.46 21.60
C VAL A 191 27.77 2.67 22.54
N VAL A 192 27.03 3.69 22.12
CA VAL A 192 26.77 4.89 22.94
C VAL A 192 25.99 4.51 24.19
N THR A 193 25.02 3.64 24.06
CA THR A 193 24.21 3.15 25.19
C THR A 193 25.06 2.43 26.23
N VAL A 194 25.98 1.56 25.79
CA VAL A 194 26.91 0.89 26.71
C VAL A 194 27.80 1.89 27.44
N TRP A 195 28.35 2.89 26.74
CA TRP A 195 29.18 3.93 27.36
C TRP A 195 28.40 4.75 28.39
N VAL A 196 27.16 5.13 28.07
CA VAL A 196 26.29 5.87 29.01
C VAL A 196 26.03 5.05 30.27
N LEU A 197 25.73 3.75 30.12
CA LEU A 197 25.50 2.85 31.27
C LEU A 197 26.76 2.67 32.11
N LEU A 198 27.94 2.55 31.51
CA LEU A 198 29.22 2.43 32.22
C LEU A 198 29.53 3.71 33.01
N ILE A 199 29.35 4.88 32.43
CA ILE A 199 29.56 6.16 33.09
C ILE A 199 28.59 6.32 34.29
N PHE A 200 27.31 5.95 34.08
CA PHE A 200 26.31 6.04 35.13
C PHE A 200 26.61 5.07 36.28
N GLY A 201 27.00 3.83 35.95
CA GLY A 201 27.41 2.83 36.95
C GLY A 201 28.67 3.27 37.74
N TRP A 202 29.65 3.93 37.08
CA TRP A 202 30.83 4.48 37.74
C TRP A 202 30.47 5.62 38.73
N LEU A 203 29.59 6.53 38.29
CA LEU A 203 29.11 7.63 39.15
C LEU A 203 28.37 7.12 40.38
N LEU A 204 27.52 6.09 40.25
CA LEU A 204 26.83 5.50 41.38
C LEU A 204 27.77 4.81 42.39
N ASN A 205 28.90 4.30 41.93
CA ASN A 205 29.88 3.62 42.79
C ASN A 205 30.86 4.62 43.50
N THR A 206 30.86 5.89 43.05
CA THR A 206 31.73 6.94 43.64
C THR A 206 31.00 7.85 44.64
N ILE A 207 29.70 7.68 44.82
CA ILE A 207 28.85 8.31 45.82
C ILE A 207 28.64 7.37 46.99
#